data_e8f8d00bc570d8cb4dca9b812a71e2c7
#
_entry.id   e8f8d00bc570d8cb4dca9b812a71e2c7
#
_cell.length_a   1.000
_cell.length_b   1.000
_cell.length_c   1.000
_cell.angle_alpha   90.00
_cell.angle_beta   90.00
_cell.angle_gamma   90.00
#
_symmetry.space_group_name_H-M   'P 1'
#
loop_
_entity.id
_entity.type
_entity.pdbx_description
1 polymer ?
#
loop_
_entity_poly.entity_id
_entity_poly.type
_entity_poly.pdbx_seq_one_letter_code
_entity_poly.pdbx_strand_id
1 'polypeptide(L)'
;MFEKVYITSKLMATFICPKCEKSKTVNVSHYANLDKIVKVKVKCPRGYTYNSILEKRKKYRKETNLHGSFIRLVDGKEVSHGLMTVKDLSTTGMKLHINDNHGCVVGDVIKVEFHLDDTQRSLIRKKVIIRNIYRSDIGTELAPTEALDKALGFYLFS
;
A
#
# COMPACT_ATOMS: atom_id res chain seq x y z
N MET A 1 9.44 19.60 -8.11
CA MET A 1 8.99 18.42 -7.38
C MET A 1 7.80 18.77 -6.52
N PHE A 2 6.71 18.02 -6.62
CA PHE A 2 5.51 18.28 -5.82
C PHE A 2 5.57 17.43 -4.56
N GLU A 3 5.27 18.04 -3.42
CA GLU A 3 5.14 17.33 -2.17
C GLU A 3 3.82 16.54 -2.13
N LYS A 4 3.88 15.30 -1.67
CA LYS A 4 2.69 14.48 -1.50
C LYS A 4 2.06 14.73 -0.14
N VAL A 5 0.75 14.95 -0.13
CA VAL A 5 -0.04 15.13 1.07
C VAL A 5 -1.11 14.06 1.12
N TYR A 6 -1.21 13.36 2.24
CA TYR A 6 -2.18 12.28 2.43
C TYR A 6 -3.46 12.81 3.08
N ILE A 7 -4.59 12.28 2.63
CA ILE A 7 -5.89 12.58 3.23
C ILE A 7 -6.06 11.72 4.49
N THR A 8 -6.38 12.37 5.61
CA THR A 8 -6.65 11.66 6.87
C THR A 8 -8.03 10.99 6.85
N SER A 9 -8.29 10.13 7.85
CA SER A 9 -9.59 9.49 8.02
C SER A 9 -10.74 10.50 8.24
N LYS A 10 -10.41 11.71 8.73
CA LYS A 10 -11.39 12.79 8.93
C LYS A 10 -11.52 13.68 7.68
N LEU A 11 -11.00 13.25 6.54
CA LEU A 11 -11.03 13.96 5.27
C LEU A 11 -10.34 15.33 5.32
N MET A 12 -9.25 15.41 6.07
CA MET A 12 -8.41 16.60 6.20
C MET A 12 -7.05 16.35 5.53
N ALA A 13 -6.46 17.40 5.04
CA ALA A 13 -5.08 17.37 4.52
C ALA A 13 -4.31 18.56 5.08
N THR A 14 -3.07 18.32 5.51
CA THR A 14 -2.18 19.36 6.02
C THR A 14 -1.10 19.66 5.00
N PHE A 15 -1.06 20.90 4.54
CA PHE A 15 -0.08 21.39 3.57
C PHE A 15 0.98 22.22 4.28
N ILE A 16 2.23 22.00 3.95
CA ILE A 16 3.35 22.75 4.48
C ILE A 16 3.95 23.59 3.34
N CYS A 17 3.98 24.91 3.52
CA CYS A 17 4.54 25.80 2.52
C CYS A 17 6.05 25.57 2.41
N PRO A 18 6.59 25.29 1.22
CA PRO A 18 8.02 25.04 1.05
C PRO A 18 8.89 26.29 1.26
N LYS A 19 8.28 27.47 1.27
CA LYS A 19 9.00 28.74 1.41
C LYS A 19 9.04 29.26 2.85
N CYS A 20 7.91 29.21 3.57
CA CYS A 20 7.83 29.75 4.93
C CYS A 20 7.59 28.69 6.01
N GLU A 21 7.45 27.42 5.62
CA GLU A 21 7.26 26.25 6.49
C GLU A 21 6.00 26.30 7.35
N LYS A 22 5.09 27.23 7.12
CA LYS A 22 3.81 27.28 7.83
C LYS A 22 2.87 26.19 7.31
N SER A 23 2.19 25.52 8.22
CA SER A 23 1.21 24.49 7.89
C SER A 23 -0.18 25.08 7.74
N LYS A 24 -0.99 24.47 6.87
CA LYS A 24 -2.39 24.80 6.67
C LYS A 24 -3.18 23.49 6.57
N THR A 25 -4.14 23.29 7.44
CA THR A 25 -5.02 22.11 7.40
C THR A 25 -6.35 22.50 6.78
N VAL A 26 -6.77 21.75 5.77
CA VAL A 26 -7.96 22.04 4.97
C VAL A 26 -8.83 20.79 4.88
N ASN A 27 -10.15 21.00 4.89
CA ASN A 27 -11.10 19.93 4.61
C ASN A 27 -11.06 19.62 3.11
N VAL A 28 -10.83 18.37 2.78
CA VAL A 28 -10.71 17.89 1.40
C VAL A 28 -11.77 16.86 1.05
N SER A 29 -12.93 16.91 1.73
CA SER A 29 -14.02 15.96 1.54
C SER A 29 -14.52 15.88 0.08
N HIS A 30 -14.45 16.98 -0.66
CA HIS A 30 -14.85 17.00 -2.07
C HIS A 30 -13.92 16.20 -2.99
N TYR A 31 -12.73 15.84 -2.52
CA TYR A 31 -11.83 14.93 -3.24
C TYR A 31 -11.97 13.47 -2.78
N ALA A 32 -12.85 13.21 -1.81
CA ALA A 32 -12.93 11.90 -1.14
C ALA A 32 -13.33 10.74 -2.07
N ASN A 33 -14.04 11.01 -3.15
CA ASN A 33 -14.51 9.98 -4.09
C ASN A 33 -13.64 9.84 -5.35
N LEU A 34 -12.52 10.55 -5.43
CA LEU A 34 -11.63 10.47 -6.57
C LEU A 34 -10.61 9.35 -6.39
N ASP A 35 -10.48 8.49 -7.38
CA ASP A 35 -9.51 7.39 -7.39
C ASP A 35 -8.17 7.79 -8.01
N LYS A 36 -7.95 9.07 -8.23
CA LYS A 36 -6.78 9.59 -8.93
C LYS A 36 -5.96 10.48 -8.00
N ILE A 37 -4.67 10.54 -8.28
CA ILE A 37 -3.80 11.55 -7.70
C ILE A 37 -4.25 12.92 -8.21
N VAL A 38 -4.52 13.84 -7.30
CA VAL A 38 -5.00 15.18 -7.64
C VAL A 38 -3.90 16.20 -7.35
N LYS A 39 -3.58 17.00 -8.35
CA LYS A 39 -2.71 18.17 -8.15
C LYS A 39 -3.57 19.33 -7.66
N VAL A 40 -3.18 19.92 -6.54
CA VAL A 40 -3.89 21.06 -5.96
C VAL A 40 -2.96 22.25 -5.84
N LYS A 41 -3.52 23.44 -6.04
CA LYS A 41 -2.82 24.69 -5.87
C LYS A 41 -3.14 25.24 -4.49
N VAL A 42 -2.13 25.48 -3.69
CA VAL A 42 -2.28 25.90 -2.30
C VAL A 42 -1.67 27.28 -2.12
N LYS A 43 -2.38 28.17 -1.42
CA LYS A 43 -1.90 29.50 -1.08
C LYS A 43 -1.60 29.53 0.41
N CYS A 44 -0.35 29.83 0.78
CA CYS A 44 0.01 29.95 2.17
C CYS A 44 -0.52 31.27 2.78
N PRO A 45 -0.58 31.38 4.12
CA PRO A 45 -1.07 32.61 4.77
C PRO A 45 -0.32 33.87 4.38
N ARG A 46 0.92 33.74 3.90
CA ARG A 46 1.73 34.89 3.43
C ARG A 46 1.55 35.22 1.94
N GLY A 47 0.62 34.52 1.26
CA GLY A 47 0.32 34.79 -0.15
C GLY A 47 1.15 34.02 -1.17
N TYR A 48 2.09 33.18 -0.74
CA TYR A 48 2.87 32.34 -1.63
C TYR A 48 2.00 31.17 -2.13
N THR A 49 2.00 30.97 -3.44
CA THR A 49 1.24 29.90 -4.07
C THR A 49 2.18 28.76 -4.49
N TYR A 50 1.83 27.54 -4.17
CA TYR A 50 2.59 26.34 -4.52
C TYR A 50 1.66 25.21 -4.91
N ASN A 51 2.21 24.19 -5.57
CA ASN A 51 1.47 23.02 -5.98
C ASN A 51 1.80 21.83 -5.05
N SER A 52 0.78 21.07 -4.70
CA SER A 52 0.91 19.82 -3.94
C SER A 52 0.15 18.71 -4.65
N ILE A 53 0.54 17.49 -4.37
CA ILE A 53 -0.17 16.29 -4.82
C ILE A 53 -0.97 15.76 -3.65
N LEU A 54 -2.30 15.71 -3.82
CA LEU A 54 -3.19 15.11 -2.86
C LEU A 54 -3.33 13.64 -3.19
N GLU A 55 -2.78 12.77 -2.36
CA GLU A 55 -2.85 11.33 -2.57
C GLU A 55 -3.94 10.73 -1.72
N LYS A 56 -4.80 10.00 -2.40
CA LYS A 56 -5.96 9.40 -1.82
C LYS A 56 -5.77 7.90 -1.67
N ARG A 57 -4.88 7.52 -0.78
CA ARG A 57 -4.88 6.13 -0.33
C ARG A 57 -5.96 5.98 0.72
N LYS A 58 -7.01 5.27 0.37
CA LYS A 58 -8.11 4.99 1.31
C LYS A 58 -7.65 4.16 2.52
N LYS A 59 -6.45 3.57 2.46
CA LYS A 59 -5.97 2.66 3.50
C LYS A 59 -4.49 2.84 3.77
N TYR A 60 -4.15 2.82 5.04
CA TYR A 60 -2.79 2.90 5.51
C TYR A 60 -1.97 1.70 5.04
N ARG A 61 -0.75 1.97 4.60
CA ARG A 61 0.23 0.95 4.25
C ARG A 61 1.37 1.00 5.24
N LYS A 62 1.61 -0.10 5.93
CA LYS A 62 2.72 -0.23 6.86
C LYS A 62 3.94 -0.76 6.13
N GLU A 63 5.05 -0.04 6.19
CA GLU A 63 6.31 -0.51 5.65
C GLU A 63 6.82 -1.69 6.49
N THR A 64 7.27 -2.74 5.82
CA THR A 64 7.73 -3.97 6.45
C THR A 64 8.96 -4.53 5.76
N ASN A 65 9.55 -5.55 6.35
CA ASN A 65 10.62 -6.33 5.74
C ASN A 65 10.49 -7.77 6.25
N LEU A 66 9.41 -8.43 5.83
CA LEU A 66 9.05 -9.76 6.32
C LEU A 66 9.39 -10.82 5.28
N HIS A 67 10.25 -11.75 5.66
CA HIS A 67 10.62 -12.86 4.78
C HIS A 67 9.56 -13.94 4.80
N GLY A 68 9.28 -14.49 3.64
CA GLY A 68 8.30 -15.56 3.50
C GLY A 68 8.47 -16.33 2.21
N SER A 69 7.44 -17.07 1.86
CA SER A 69 7.40 -17.88 0.66
C SER A 69 6.12 -17.63 -0.12
N PHE A 70 6.16 -17.93 -1.42
CA PHE A 70 4.99 -17.86 -2.27
C PHE A 70 4.84 -19.11 -3.11
N ILE A 71 3.61 -19.40 -3.49
CA ILE A 71 3.27 -20.47 -4.42
C ILE A 71 2.42 -19.87 -5.52
N ARG A 72 2.88 -19.99 -6.76
CA ARG A 72 2.13 -19.52 -7.93
C ARG A 72 1.10 -20.56 -8.33
N LEU A 73 -0.13 -20.12 -8.55
CA LEU A 73 -1.23 -20.97 -8.96
C LEU A 73 -1.66 -20.64 -10.40
N VAL A 74 -1.89 -21.67 -11.19
CA VAL A 74 -2.53 -21.55 -12.52
C VAL A 74 -3.67 -22.56 -12.57
N ASP A 75 -4.88 -22.07 -12.80
CA ASP A 75 -6.11 -22.91 -12.78
C ASP A 75 -6.26 -23.70 -11.46
N GLY A 76 -5.88 -23.07 -10.34
CA GLY A 76 -5.94 -23.69 -9.03
C GLY A 76 -4.83 -24.69 -8.72
N LYS A 77 -3.90 -24.91 -9.65
CA LYS A 77 -2.78 -25.85 -9.48
C LYS A 77 -1.47 -25.12 -9.20
N GLU A 78 -0.66 -25.68 -8.31
CA GLU A 78 0.65 -25.17 -8.01
C GLU A 78 1.61 -25.41 -9.17
N VAL A 79 2.17 -24.36 -9.73
CA VAL A 79 3.11 -24.46 -10.88
C VAL A 79 4.52 -24.05 -10.53
N SER A 80 4.70 -23.20 -9.52
CA SER A 80 6.03 -22.81 -9.05
C SER A 80 5.94 -22.27 -7.62
N HIS A 81 7.08 -22.20 -6.95
CA HIS A 81 7.19 -21.65 -5.61
C HIS A 81 8.54 -20.97 -5.45
N GLY A 82 8.67 -20.15 -4.43
CA GLY A 82 9.94 -19.48 -4.14
C GLY A 82 9.87 -18.65 -2.87
N LEU A 83 10.95 -17.93 -2.62
CA LEU A 83 11.07 -17.02 -1.49
C LEU A 83 10.66 -15.61 -1.92
N MET A 84 10.11 -14.86 -0.97
CA MET A 84 9.72 -13.48 -1.17
C MET A 84 9.92 -12.68 0.10
N THR A 85 9.88 -11.35 -0.04
CA THR A 85 9.90 -10.43 1.09
C THR A 85 8.70 -9.51 0.99
N VAL A 86 7.95 -9.37 2.07
CA VAL A 86 6.82 -8.43 2.15
C VAL A 86 7.38 -7.06 2.50
N LYS A 87 7.25 -6.10 1.58
CA LYS A 87 7.79 -4.74 1.72
C LYS A 87 6.80 -3.76 2.31
N ASP A 88 5.52 -3.96 2.07
CA ASP A 88 4.46 -3.23 2.76
C ASP A 88 3.19 -4.06 2.88
N LEU A 89 2.37 -3.70 3.85
CA LEU A 89 1.10 -4.36 4.14
C LEU A 89 0.00 -3.33 4.33
N SER A 90 -1.18 -3.65 3.82
CA SER A 90 -2.40 -2.91 4.09
C SER A 90 -3.57 -3.87 4.33
N THR A 91 -4.75 -3.32 4.61
CA THR A 91 -5.96 -4.14 4.76
C THR A 91 -6.44 -4.76 3.46
N THR A 92 -5.96 -4.30 2.30
CA THR A 92 -6.44 -4.76 0.98
C THR A 92 -5.39 -5.48 0.16
N GLY A 93 -4.12 -5.42 0.53
CA GLY A 93 -3.07 -6.04 -0.25
C GLY A 93 -1.70 -5.84 0.33
N MET A 94 -0.70 -6.17 -0.45
CA MET A 94 0.70 -6.08 -0.03
C MET A 94 1.62 -5.90 -1.22
N LYS A 95 2.78 -5.31 -0.96
CA LYS A 95 3.86 -5.21 -1.94
C LYS A 95 4.92 -6.26 -1.59
N LEU A 96 5.27 -7.05 -2.59
CA LEU A 96 6.23 -8.13 -2.45
C LEU A 96 7.49 -7.83 -3.26
N HIS A 97 8.62 -8.28 -2.76
CA HIS A 97 9.86 -8.33 -3.51
C HIS A 97 10.17 -9.79 -3.80
N ILE A 98 10.22 -10.14 -5.08
CA ILE A 98 10.54 -11.49 -5.57
C ILE A 98 11.63 -11.33 -6.63
N ASN A 99 12.62 -12.22 -6.64
CA ASN A 99 13.72 -12.16 -7.61
C ASN A 99 13.19 -12.10 -9.05
N ASP A 100 13.95 -11.48 -9.94
CA ASP A 100 13.55 -11.18 -11.33
C ASP A 100 13.06 -12.38 -12.14
N ASN A 101 13.49 -13.60 -11.81
CA ASN A 101 13.10 -14.83 -12.50
C ASN A 101 11.85 -15.49 -11.92
N HIS A 102 10.93 -14.71 -11.36
CA HIS A 102 9.73 -15.25 -10.71
C HIS A 102 8.71 -15.87 -11.66
N GLY A 103 8.72 -15.47 -12.94
CA GLY A 103 7.74 -15.98 -13.92
C GLY A 103 6.30 -15.52 -13.73
N CYS A 104 6.04 -14.66 -12.75
CA CYS A 104 4.70 -14.16 -12.43
C CYS A 104 4.28 -13.08 -13.44
N VAL A 105 2.99 -13.02 -13.75
CA VAL A 105 2.40 -11.99 -14.61
C VAL A 105 1.19 -11.35 -13.91
N VAL A 106 0.82 -10.15 -14.37
CA VAL A 106 -0.35 -9.45 -13.84
C VAL A 106 -1.60 -10.32 -14.03
N GLY A 107 -2.41 -10.42 -12.97
CA GLY A 107 -3.60 -11.28 -12.94
C GLY A 107 -3.37 -12.64 -12.32
N ASP A 108 -2.12 -13.06 -12.15
CA ASP A 108 -1.82 -14.34 -11.48
C ASP A 108 -2.29 -14.33 -10.03
N VAL A 109 -2.72 -15.49 -9.56
CA VAL A 109 -3.05 -15.73 -8.15
C VAL A 109 -1.87 -16.43 -7.52
N ILE A 110 -1.40 -15.91 -6.40
CA ILE A 110 -0.34 -16.56 -5.62
C ILE A 110 -0.79 -16.75 -4.18
N LYS A 111 -0.34 -17.82 -3.56
CA LYS A 111 -0.47 -18.01 -2.12
C LYS A 111 0.80 -17.50 -1.47
N VAL A 112 0.64 -16.63 -0.48
CA VAL A 112 1.77 -16.11 0.29
C VAL A 112 1.70 -16.59 1.72
N GLU A 113 2.87 -16.86 2.29
CA GLU A 113 3.01 -17.29 3.68
C GLU A 113 4.18 -16.57 4.30
N PHE A 114 3.96 -15.92 5.42
CA PHE A 114 5.00 -15.20 6.15
C PHE A 114 4.61 -15.05 7.62
N HIS A 115 5.60 -14.74 8.46
CA HIS A 115 5.37 -14.44 9.86
C HIS A 115 5.48 -12.94 10.09
N LEU A 116 4.56 -12.40 10.89
CA LEU A 116 4.66 -11.01 11.35
C LEU A 116 5.82 -10.88 12.36
N ASP A 117 6.39 -9.70 12.43
CA ASP A 117 7.44 -9.39 13.41
C ASP A 117 6.87 -8.87 14.73
N ASP A 118 5.70 -9.37 15.10
CA ASP A 118 5.07 -9.14 16.39
C ASP A 118 5.65 -10.11 17.44
N THR A 119 5.24 -9.94 18.70
CA THR A 119 5.72 -10.78 19.81
C THR A 119 5.33 -12.26 19.65
N GLN A 120 4.22 -12.52 19.01
CA GLN A 120 3.70 -13.87 18.78
C GLN A 120 4.18 -14.50 17.48
N ARG A 121 4.84 -13.73 16.64
CA ARG A 121 5.26 -14.14 15.29
C ARG A 121 4.14 -14.81 14.52
N SER A 122 2.99 -14.14 14.48
CA SER A 122 1.76 -14.67 13.88
C SER A 122 1.99 -15.09 12.43
N LEU A 123 1.56 -16.30 12.09
CA LEU A 123 1.64 -16.84 10.74
C LEU A 123 0.49 -16.28 9.90
N ILE A 124 0.83 -15.71 8.76
CA ILE A 124 -0.13 -15.18 7.79
C ILE A 124 -0.07 -16.02 6.53
N ARG A 125 -1.22 -16.50 6.08
CA ARG A 125 -1.40 -17.21 4.82
C ARG A 125 -2.53 -16.57 4.06
N LYS A 126 -2.26 -16.07 2.85
CA LYS A 126 -3.25 -15.37 2.05
C LYS A 126 -3.11 -15.71 0.58
N LYS A 127 -4.23 -15.70 -0.13
CA LYS A 127 -4.24 -15.66 -1.59
C LYS A 127 -4.32 -14.22 -2.04
N VAL A 128 -3.43 -13.84 -2.94
CA VAL A 128 -3.39 -12.48 -3.47
C VAL A 128 -3.35 -12.53 -5.00
N ILE A 129 -3.85 -11.48 -5.62
CA ILE A 129 -3.87 -11.32 -7.07
C ILE A 129 -2.82 -10.27 -7.44
N ILE A 130 -1.96 -10.57 -8.39
CA ILE A 130 -0.94 -9.65 -8.87
C ILE A 130 -1.60 -8.55 -9.70
N ARG A 131 -1.45 -7.30 -9.28
CA ARG A 131 -2.04 -6.13 -9.94
C ARG A 131 -1.03 -5.32 -10.74
N ASN A 132 0.22 -5.27 -10.29
CA ASN A 132 1.28 -4.60 -11.04
C ASN A 132 2.62 -5.27 -10.77
N ILE A 133 3.52 -5.13 -11.73
CA ILE A 133 4.89 -5.68 -11.63
C ILE A 133 5.84 -4.61 -12.14
N TYR A 134 6.83 -4.28 -11.31
CA TYR A 134 7.94 -3.43 -11.70
C TYR A 134 9.24 -4.14 -11.28
N ARG A 135 9.89 -4.82 -12.24
CA ARG A 135 11.07 -5.65 -12.00
C ARG A 135 10.79 -6.71 -10.93
N SER A 136 11.49 -6.64 -9.79
CA SER A 136 11.32 -7.55 -8.65
C SER A 136 10.21 -7.12 -7.69
N ASP A 137 9.63 -5.94 -7.86
CA ASP A 137 8.58 -5.41 -7.00
C ASP A 137 7.21 -5.74 -7.57
N ILE A 138 6.39 -6.39 -6.77
CA ILE A 138 5.07 -6.88 -7.17
C ILE A 138 4.02 -6.31 -6.24
N GLY A 139 3.10 -5.53 -6.81
CA GLY A 139 1.93 -5.03 -6.09
C GLY A 139 0.79 -6.02 -6.19
N THR A 140 0.21 -6.39 -5.05
CA THR A 140 -0.86 -7.38 -4.98
C THR A 140 -2.06 -6.86 -4.23
N GLU A 141 -3.20 -7.51 -4.47
CA GLU A 141 -4.46 -7.27 -3.78
C GLU A 141 -4.96 -8.58 -3.21
N LEU A 142 -5.53 -8.56 -1.99
CA LEU A 142 -6.13 -9.76 -1.41
C LEU A 142 -7.24 -10.28 -2.32
N ALA A 143 -7.27 -11.59 -2.53
CA ALA A 143 -8.34 -12.22 -3.30
C ALA A 143 -9.69 -11.97 -2.61
N PRO A 144 -10.81 -11.86 -3.40
CA PRO A 144 -12.13 -11.58 -2.82
C PRO A 144 -12.59 -12.58 -1.76
N THR A 145 -12.05 -13.79 -1.78
CA THR A 145 -12.37 -14.85 -0.81
C THR A 145 -11.63 -14.68 0.51
N GLU A 146 -10.66 -13.77 0.59
CA GLU A 146 -9.84 -13.59 1.78
C GLU A 146 -10.45 -12.55 2.71
N ALA A 147 -10.47 -12.87 4.00
CA ALA A 147 -10.89 -11.95 5.05
C ALA A 147 -9.68 -11.41 5.79
N LEU A 148 -9.82 -10.23 6.38
CA LEU A 148 -8.79 -9.64 7.23
C LEU A 148 -8.68 -10.43 8.54
N ASP A 149 -7.51 -11.00 8.81
CA ASP A 149 -7.24 -11.68 10.07
C ASP A 149 -7.18 -10.69 11.22
N LYS A 150 -7.60 -11.14 12.40
CA LYS A 150 -7.46 -10.37 13.63
C LYS A 150 -5.99 -10.01 13.91
N ALA A 151 -5.07 -10.97 13.74
CA ALA A 151 -3.64 -10.75 13.92
C ALA A 151 -3.10 -9.69 12.97
N LEU A 152 -3.48 -9.75 11.70
CA LEU A 152 -3.06 -8.78 10.69
C LEU A 152 -3.65 -7.39 10.97
N GLY A 153 -4.90 -7.33 11.37
CA GLY A 153 -5.55 -6.07 11.76
C GLY A 153 -4.84 -5.39 12.93
N PHE A 154 -4.54 -6.12 14.00
CA PHE A 154 -3.78 -5.58 15.12
C PHE A 154 -2.39 -5.11 14.71
N TYR A 155 -1.70 -5.88 13.91
CA TYR A 155 -0.36 -5.53 13.42
C TYR A 155 -0.37 -4.22 12.64
N LEU A 156 -1.35 -4.04 11.75
CA LEU A 156 -1.43 -2.85 10.90
C LEU A 156 -1.72 -1.57 11.67
N PHE A 157 -2.45 -1.67 12.78
CA PHE A 157 -2.93 -0.51 13.55
C PHE A 157 -2.27 -0.36 14.91
N SER A 158 -1.23 -1.12 15.17
CA SER A 158 -0.47 -1.02 16.41
C SER A 158 0.63 0.05 16.36
#